data_9aaf1159988999a1d713b6f86d75c169
#
_entry.id   9aaf1159988999a1d713b6f86d75c169
#
_cell.length_a   1.000
_cell.length_b   1.000
_cell.length_c   1.000
_cell.angle_alpha   90.00
_cell.angle_beta   90.00
_cell.angle_gamma   90.00
#
_symmetry.space_group_name_H-M   'P 1'
#
loop_
_entity.id
_entity.type
_entity.pdbx_description
1 polymer ?
#
loop_
_entity_poly.entity_id
_entity_poly.type
_entity_poly.pdbx_seq_one_letter_code
_entity_poly.pdbx_strand_id
1 'polypeptide(L)'
;MKKLLILCVALLALAGCKKTPSVHPEWTYGSVMYEVNIRQFSPEGTFAGVEAQLPRLKELGVDILWLMPMYEIGTEGRKGSLGSYYAISDYKKVNPEFGTMEDFEHLVAEAHKLGFKVILDWVANQTAPDNVWMTEKPADFYERDSLGNAIYEYDWTDTRSLNYENEDVWWAQDDAMRFWLAKGVDGFRCDAAGEVPAEFWKGILPKMNKDFPDIYLLAEAERDNLADATETFDANYAWELHHLLNSLAQGRKTVGDLKEYVARDAARFPKEAFRLTFTSNHDENSWSGTEFEREGAAANACAVLCFTLPGSQPLIYTGQEIGLSRRLEFFEMDPITDWSPNEYTVFWKKLVDLKHGNPALAAGEKGGRIEWIDAPDGIVAFRRHVKGNTVVVAANFGVAPAVIPGEAEGEATEAEATDNRPQGETGGTPFLNLQGAPQSVTIALDGKYQEVFTGKTYGKGKQEFLLAPGEYVVLTK
;
A
#
# COMPACT_ATOMS: atom_id res chain seq x y z
N MET A 1 20.80 -45.70 38.12
CA MET A 1 20.53 -44.27 38.32
C MET A 1 21.12 -43.35 37.23
N LYS A 2 22.38 -43.54 36.77
CA LYS A 2 22.98 -42.69 35.70
C LYS A 2 22.31 -42.80 34.35
N LYS A 3 21.71 -43.93 33.94
CA LYS A 3 21.00 -44.08 32.66
C LYS A 3 19.61 -43.42 32.66
N LEU A 4 18.96 -43.26 33.83
CA LEU A 4 17.67 -42.60 33.93
C LEU A 4 17.81 -41.05 33.86
N LEU A 5 18.93 -40.53 34.36
CA LEU A 5 19.24 -39.11 34.32
C LEU A 5 19.51 -38.62 32.89
N ILE A 6 20.14 -39.43 32.05
CA ILE A 6 20.42 -39.10 30.63
C ILE A 6 19.14 -39.07 29.81
N LEU A 7 18.17 -39.93 30.13
CA LEU A 7 16.87 -39.93 29.44
C LEU A 7 16.01 -38.71 29.77
N CYS A 8 16.06 -38.24 31.02
CA CYS A 8 15.34 -37.01 31.42
C CYS A 8 15.96 -35.73 30.83
N VAL A 9 17.28 -35.68 30.63
CA VAL A 9 17.95 -34.53 29.99
C VAL A 9 17.68 -34.52 28.51
N ALA A 10 17.57 -35.67 27.83
CA ALA A 10 17.21 -35.76 26.42
C ALA A 10 15.73 -35.38 26.15
N LEU A 11 14.82 -35.66 27.10
CA LEU A 11 13.42 -35.26 27.02
C LEU A 11 13.21 -33.75 27.28
N LEU A 12 14.08 -33.11 28.08
CA LEU A 12 14.05 -31.65 28.30
C LEU A 12 14.65 -30.87 27.13
N ALA A 13 15.53 -31.46 26.32
CA ALA A 13 16.08 -30.84 25.10
C ALA A 13 15.10 -30.89 23.90
N LEU A 14 14.02 -31.67 23.98
CA LEU A 14 12.93 -31.73 22.99
C LEU A 14 11.75 -30.82 23.36
N ALA A 15 11.80 -30.11 24.47
CA ALA A 15 10.95 -28.92 24.70
C ALA A 15 11.51 -27.77 23.87
N GLY A 16 11.49 -27.96 22.54
CA GLY A 16 11.82 -26.95 21.59
C GLY A 16 10.94 -25.73 21.86
N CYS A 17 11.50 -24.55 21.87
CA CYS A 17 10.79 -23.30 21.90
C CYS A 17 9.60 -23.43 20.93
N LYS A 18 8.39 -23.56 21.46
CA LYS A 18 7.19 -23.32 20.67
C LYS A 18 7.31 -21.86 20.25
N LYS A 19 7.69 -21.61 18.99
CA LYS A 19 7.55 -20.29 18.41
C LYS A 19 6.07 -19.90 18.64
N THR A 20 5.84 -18.79 19.28
CA THR A 20 4.51 -18.18 19.28
C THR A 20 4.07 -18.12 17.82
N PRO A 21 2.89 -18.63 17.46
CA PRO A 21 2.43 -18.51 16.09
C PRO A 21 2.50 -17.03 15.66
N SER A 22 2.98 -16.78 14.46
CA SER A 22 2.94 -15.45 13.85
C SER A 22 1.49 -15.02 13.70
N VAL A 23 1.19 -13.76 13.95
CA VAL A 23 -0.16 -13.20 13.76
C VAL A 23 -0.48 -13.14 12.27
N HIS A 24 0.53 -12.82 11.45
CA HIS A 24 0.41 -12.75 10.00
C HIS A 24 1.01 -13.98 9.33
N PRO A 25 0.62 -14.30 8.09
CA PRO A 25 1.34 -15.26 7.25
C PRO A 25 2.83 -14.88 7.16
N GLU A 26 3.72 -15.85 7.33
CA GLU A 26 5.17 -15.60 7.40
C GLU A 26 5.72 -14.89 6.14
N TRP A 27 5.13 -15.10 4.99
CA TRP A 27 5.55 -14.52 3.72
C TRP A 27 5.28 -13.01 3.63
N THR A 28 4.41 -12.43 4.46
CA THR A 28 4.00 -11.02 4.37
C THR A 28 5.01 -10.03 4.94
N TYR A 29 5.82 -10.42 5.92
CA TYR A 29 6.69 -9.50 6.66
C TYR A 29 7.76 -8.78 5.83
N GLY A 30 8.25 -9.42 4.79
CA GLY A 30 9.24 -8.84 3.88
C GLY A 30 8.68 -8.45 2.53
N SER A 31 7.39 -8.68 2.28
CA SER A 31 6.80 -8.56 0.96
C SER A 31 6.68 -7.11 0.47
N VAL A 32 6.76 -6.98 -0.84
CA VAL A 32 6.50 -5.76 -1.60
C VAL A 32 5.27 -5.99 -2.47
N MET A 33 4.33 -5.07 -2.42
CA MET A 33 3.08 -5.13 -3.19
C MET A 33 3.21 -4.37 -4.50
N TYR A 34 2.56 -4.89 -5.54
CA TYR A 34 2.42 -4.22 -6.82
C TYR A 34 0.93 -4.13 -7.17
N GLU A 35 0.45 -2.92 -7.34
CA GLU A 35 -0.93 -2.66 -7.75
C GLU A 35 -1.05 -2.70 -9.27
N VAL A 36 -1.87 -3.61 -9.76
CA VAL A 36 -2.08 -3.87 -11.19
C VAL A 36 -3.37 -3.21 -11.66
N ASN A 37 -3.24 -2.17 -12.46
CA ASN A 37 -4.36 -1.59 -13.20
C ASN A 37 -4.54 -2.37 -14.51
N ILE A 38 -5.40 -3.39 -14.51
CA ILE A 38 -5.55 -4.34 -15.63
C ILE A 38 -5.87 -3.61 -16.94
N ARG A 39 -6.81 -2.64 -16.89
CA ARG A 39 -7.25 -1.85 -18.07
C ARG A 39 -6.08 -1.14 -18.75
N GLN A 40 -5.11 -0.68 -17.98
CA GLN A 40 -4.00 0.15 -18.46
C GLN A 40 -2.69 -0.64 -18.65
N PHE A 41 -2.68 -1.94 -18.30
CA PHE A 41 -1.45 -2.74 -18.19
C PHE A 41 -0.91 -3.25 -19.52
N SER A 42 -1.73 -3.30 -20.54
CA SER A 42 -1.35 -3.73 -21.89
C SER A 42 -2.23 -3.01 -22.93
N PRO A 43 -1.84 -3.01 -24.22
CA PRO A 43 -2.68 -2.47 -25.29
C PRO A 43 -4.08 -3.11 -25.34
N GLU A 44 -4.21 -4.36 -24.93
CA GLU A 44 -5.46 -5.09 -24.89
C GLU A 44 -6.25 -4.87 -23.60
N GLY A 45 -5.59 -4.47 -22.51
CA GLY A 45 -6.18 -4.26 -21.19
C GLY A 45 -6.81 -5.54 -20.59
N THR A 46 -6.17 -6.69 -20.75
CA THR A 46 -6.75 -8.01 -20.43
C THR A 46 -5.92 -8.78 -19.40
N PHE A 47 -6.50 -9.86 -18.82
CA PHE A 47 -5.77 -10.81 -17.97
C PHE A 47 -4.55 -11.41 -18.69
N ALA A 48 -4.69 -11.74 -19.97
CA ALA A 48 -3.56 -12.25 -20.77
C ALA A 48 -2.45 -11.20 -20.93
N GLY A 49 -2.81 -9.91 -21.03
CA GLY A 49 -1.86 -8.82 -21.06
C GLY A 49 -1.07 -8.69 -19.75
N VAL A 50 -1.73 -8.87 -18.61
CA VAL A 50 -1.07 -8.92 -17.29
C VAL A 50 -0.17 -10.14 -17.19
N GLU A 51 -0.65 -11.31 -17.58
CA GLU A 51 0.09 -12.57 -17.56
C GLU A 51 1.40 -12.47 -18.34
N ALA A 52 1.37 -11.85 -19.52
CA ALA A 52 2.57 -11.64 -20.33
C ALA A 52 3.67 -10.81 -19.62
N GLN A 53 3.30 -10.01 -18.61
CA GLN A 53 4.22 -9.18 -17.84
C GLN A 53 4.69 -9.83 -16.51
N LEU A 54 4.15 -10.99 -16.14
CA LEU A 54 4.56 -11.67 -14.89
C LEU A 54 6.08 -11.94 -14.81
N PRO A 55 6.77 -12.37 -15.89
CA PRO A 55 8.23 -12.54 -15.83
C PRO A 55 8.98 -11.25 -15.47
N ARG A 56 8.56 -10.09 -16.02
CA ARG A 56 9.13 -8.78 -15.73
C ARG A 56 8.90 -8.37 -14.26
N LEU A 57 7.69 -8.57 -13.75
CA LEU A 57 7.36 -8.32 -12.34
C LEU A 57 8.14 -9.25 -11.40
N LYS A 58 8.38 -10.50 -11.82
CA LYS A 58 9.23 -11.42 -11.07
C LYS A 58 10.69 -10.97 -11.04
N GLU A 59 11.22 -10.43 -12.14
CA GLU A 59 12.56 -9.86 -12.18
C GLU A 59 12.66 -8.60 -11.32
N LEU A 60 11.63 -7.75 -11.28
CA LEU A 60 11.52 -6.61 -10.35
C LEU A 60 11.58 -7.09 -8.90
N GLY A 61 10.98 -8.26 -8.61
CA GLY A 61 11.05 -8.93 -7.33
C GLY A 61 9.84 -8.69 -6.42
N VAL A 62 8.74 -8.12 -6.91
CA VAL A 62 7.52 -7.95 -6.13
C VAL A 62 6.91 -9.30 -5.73
N ASP A 63 6.16 -9.33 -4.64
CA ASP A 63 5.65 -10.57 -4.05
C ASP A 63 4.14 -10.68 -4.16
N ILE A 64 3.43 -9.57 -4.00
CA ILE A 64 1.97 -9.51 -4.00
C ILE A 64 1.51 -8.73 -5.22
N LEU A 65 0.64 -9.34 -6.02
CA LEU A 65 -0.09 -8.65 -7.08
C LEU A 65 -1.48 -8.30 -6.54
N TRP A 66 -1.72 -7.02 -6.31
CA TRP A 66 -3.05 -6.51 -6.02
C TRP A 66 -3.70 -6.14 -7.36
N LEU A 67 -4.68 -6.93 -7.78
CA LEU A 67 -5.48 -6.62 -8.96
C LEU A 67 -6.57 -5.61 -8.57
N MET A 68 -6.58 -4.43 -9.21
CA MET A 68 -7.69 -3.48 -9.12
C MET A 68 -9.02 -4.19 -9.45
N PRO A 69 -10.20 -3.62 -9.10
CA PRO A 69 -11.45 -4.36 -9.26
C PRO A 69 -11.61 -4.89 -10.66
N MET A 70 -11.76 -6.20 -10.77
CA MET A 70 -11.80 -6.92 -12.07
C MET A 70 -13.19 -7.49 -12.35
N TYR A 71 -14.20 -7.09 -11.57
CA TYR A 71 -15.57 -7.56 -11.65
C TYR A 71 -16.34 -6.90 -12.79
N GLU A 72 -17.47 -7.49 -13.17
CA GLU A 72 -18.38 -6.88 -14.16
C GLU A 72 -18.85 -5.50 -13.67
N ILE A 73 -18.71 -4.48 -14.53
CA ILE A 73 -19.04 -3.08 -14.23
C ILE A 73 -20.47 -2.78 -14.67
N GLY A 74 -21.22 -2.05 -13.83
CA GLY A 74 -22.57 -1.59 -14.14
C GLY A 74 -22.64 -0.70 -15.38
N THR A 75 -23.81 -0.65 -15.97
CA THR A 75 -24.10 0.18 -17.16
C THR A 75 -24.99 1.38 -16.83
N GLU A 76 -25.82 1.27 -15.79
CA GLU A 76 -26.72 2.36 -15.38
C GLU A 76 -25.91 3.46 -14.67
N GLY A 77 -26.01 4.69 -15.21
CA GLY A 77 -25.30 5.84 -14.66
C GLY A 77 -23.78 5.82 -14.88
N ARG A 78 -23.28 4.92 -15.72
CA ARG A 78 -21.85 4.74 -16.01
C ARG A 78 -21.13 6.05 -16.32
N LYS A 79 -20.03 6.31 -15.65
CA LYS A 79 -19.13 7.44 -15.92
C LYS A 79 -18.13 7.06 -17.02
N GLY A 80 -17.86 7.96 -17.96
CA GLY A 80 -17.00 7.69 -19.12
C GLY A 80 -17.52 6.58 -20.02
N SER A 81 -16.69 6.05 -20.91
CA SER A 81 -17.10 4.99 -21.85
C SER A 81 -17.02 3.60 -21.21
N LEU A 82 -16.06 3.36 -20.30
CA LEU A 82 -15.80 2.04 -19.70
C LEU A 82 -16.27 1.92 -18.24
N GLY A 83 -16.63 3.02 -17.60
CA GLY A 83 -17.14 3.06 -16.23
C GLY A 83 -16.07 2.93 -15.15
N SER A 84 -16.51 3.13 -13.91
CA SER A 84 -15.70 2.95 -12.72
C SER A 84 -15.49 1.48 -12.42
N TYR A 85 -14.27 1.09 -12.10
CA TYR A 85 -13.94 -0.25 -11.57
C TYR A 85 -14.74 -0.55 -10.29
N TYR A 86 -15.10 0.48 -9.53
CA TYR A 86 -15.77 0.41 -8.22
C TYR A 86 -17.29 0.40 -8.31
N ALA A 87 -17.87 0.45 -9.51
CA ALA A 87 -19.32 0.31 -9.76
C ALA A 87 -19.63 -1.12 -10.21
N ILE A 88 -19.63 -2.06 -9.28
CA ILE A 88 -19.73 -3.51 -9.55
C ILE A 88 -21.19 -3.91 -9.80
N SER A 89 -21.47 -4.59 -10.93
CA SER A 89 -22.78 -5.16 -11.25
C SER A 89 -22.97 -6.60 -10.78
N ASP A 90 -21.89 -7.40 -10.70
CA ASP A 90 -21.92 -8.76 -10.19
C ASP A 90 -20.57 -9.14 -9.55
N TYR A 91 -20.57 -9.41 -8.25
CA TYR A 91 -19.35 -9.75 -7.50
C TYR A 91 -18.74 -11.11 -7.88
N LYS A 92 -19.47 -11.97 -8.56
CA LYS A 92 -19.00 -13.33 -8.92
C LYS A 92 -18.70 -13.50 -10.40
N LYS A 93 -18.69 -12.39 -11.15
CA LYS A 93 -18.29 -12.36 -12.56
C LYS A 93 -17.08 -11.49 -12.77
N VAL A 94 -16.22 -11.90 -13.70
CA VAL A 94 -15.15 -11.05 -14.21
C VAL A 94 -15.71 -10.04 -15.21
N ASN A 95 -15.07 -8.89 -15.32
CA ASN A 95 -15.34 -7.93 -16.39
C ASN A 95 -15.03 -8.56 -17.76
N PRO A 96 -15.99 -8.67 -18.66
CA PRO A 96 -15.77 -9.28 -19.98
C PRO A 96 -14.75 -8.53 -20.84
N GLU A 97 -14.46 -7.25 -20.53
CA GLU A 97 -13.38 -6.49 -21.18
C GLU A 97 -11.99 -7.06 -20.85
N PHE A 98 -11.83 -7.68 -19.67
CA PHE A 98 -10.54 -8.24 -19.23
C PHE A 98 -10.33 -9.68 -19.66
N GLY A 99 -11.40 -10.39 -20.05
CA GLY A 99 -11.38 -11.78 -20.46
C GLY A 99 -12.48 -12.62 -19.82
N THR A 100 -12.26 -13.92 -19.77
CA THR A 100 -13.18 -14.89 -19.17
C THR A 100 -12.76 -15.28 -17.75
N MET A 101 -13.62 -16.04 -17.06
CA MET A 101 -13.27 -16.63 -15.76
C MET A 101 -12.08 -17.60 -15.88
N GLU A 102 -12.01 -18.33 -16.96
CA GLU A 102 -10.91 -19.26 -17.26
C GLU A 102 -9.59 -18.50 -17.46
N ASP A 103 -9.61 -17.34 -18.11
CA ASP A 103 -8.43 -16.48 -18.27
C ASP A 103 -7.95 -15.94 -16.92
N PHE A 104 -8.88 -15.55 -16.05
CA PHE A 104 -8.56 -15.12 -14.69
C PHE A 104 -7.92 -16.26 -13.86
N GLU A 105 -8.55 -17.45 -13.86
CA GLU A 105 -8.02 -18.61 -13.13
C GLU A 105 -6.63 -19.01 -13.67
N HIS A 106 -6.40 -18.87 -14.98
CA HIS A 106 -5.11 -19.13 -15.61
C HIS A 106 -4.05 -18.11 -15.14
N LEU A 107 -4.38 -16.82 -15.14
CA LEU A 107 -3.49 -15.76 -14.62
C LEU A 107 -3.07 -16.04 -13.16
N VAL A 108 -4.04 -16.38 -12.29
CA VAL A 108 -3.73 -16.69 -10.87
C VAL A 108 -2.80 -17.91 -10.78
N ALA A 109 -3.07 -18.97 -11.56
CA ALA A 109 -2.23 -20.16 -11.57
C ALA A 109 -0.79 -19.87 -12.07
N GLU A 110 -0.63 -19.06 -13.12
CA GLU A 110 0.70 -18.68 -13.64
C GLU A 110 1.44 -17.75 -12.66
N ALA A 111 0.73 -16.83 -12.01
CA ALA A 111 1.29 -16.00 -10.94
C ALA A 111 1.83 -16.86 -9.80
N HIS A 112 1.06 -17.84 -9.33
CA HIS A 112 1.48 -18.77 -8.27
C HIS A 112 2.69 -19.64 -8.68
N LYS A 113 2.78 -20.10 -9.92
CA LYS A 113 3.95 -20.84 -10.42
C LYS A 113 5.24 -20.01 -10.34
N LEU A 114 5.14 -18.70 -10.50
CA LEU A 114 6.23 -17.76 -10.33
C LEU A 114 6.48 -17.34 -8.87
N GLY A 115 5.60 -17.77 -7.95
CA GLY A 115 5.71 -17.51 -6.52
C GLY A 115 5.10 -16.19 -6.07
N PHE A 116 4.27 -15.56 -6.89
CA PHE A 116 3.46 -14.42 -6.47
C PHE A 116 2.29 -14.85 -5.58
N LYS A 117 1.83 -13.93 -4.77
CA LYS A 117 0.53 -13.93 -4.14
C LYS A 117 -0.39 -13.00 -4.91
N VAL A 118 -1.66 -13.36 -5.07
CA VAL A 118 -2.65 -12.55 -5.79
C VAL A 118 -3.77 -12.16 -4.84
N ILE A 119 -3.98 -10.86 -4.64
CA ILE A 119 -5.11 -10.34 -3.88
C ILE A 119 -6.02 -9.53 -4.80
N LEU A 120 -7.31 -9.53 -4.47
CA LEU A 120 -8.30 -8.76 -5.22
C LEU A 120 -8.72 -7.51 -4.47
N ASP A 121 -9.03 -6.47 -5.23
CA ASP A 121 -9.71 -5.32 -4.69
C ASP A 121 -11.16 -5.65 -4.38
N TRP A 122 -11.61 -5.41 -3.15
CA TRP A 122 -12.94 -5.77 -2.68
C TRP A 122 -13.74 -4.53 -2.31
N VAL A 123 -14.77 -4.25 -3.07
CA VAL A 123 -15.62 -3.08 -2.90
C VAL A 123 -16.80 -3.44 -1.98
N ALA A 124 -16.65 -3.20 -0.68
CA ALA A 124 -17.67 -3.58 0.29
C ALA A 124 -18.73 -2.51 0.53
N ASN A 125 -18.41 -1.22 0.30
CA ASN A 125 -19.28 -0.11 0.68
C ASN A 125 -20.51 0.05 -0.23
N GLN A 126 -20.34 -0.20 -1.53
CA GLN A 126 -21.35 0.10 -2.55
C GLN A 126 -21.36 -0.91 -3.71
N THR A 127 -22.40 -0.83 -4.54
CA THR A 127 -22.51 -1.54 -5.83
C THR A 127 -22.94 -0.58 -6.95
N ALA A 128 -22.93 -1.04 -8.21
CA ALA A 128 -23.59 -0.32 -9.30
C ALA A 128 -25.12 -0.28 -9.09
N PRO A 129 -25.83 0.70 -9.68
CA PRO A 129 -27.30 0.80 -9.60
C PRO A 129 -28.02 -0.40 -10.22
N ASP A 130 -27.40 -1.04 -11.20
CA ASP A 130 -27.91 -2.23 -11.91
C ASP A 130 -27.25 -3.53 -11.43
N ASN A 131 -26.68 -3.55 -10.20
CA ASN A 131 -26.17 -4.76 -9.59
C ASN A 131 -27.29 -5.81 -9.44
N VAL A 132 -26.95 -7.08 -9.62
CA VAL A 132 -27.90 -8.20 -9.50
C VAL A 132 -28.65 -8.22 -8.17
N TRP A 133 -28.03 -7.78 -7.09
CA TRP A 133 -28.66 -7.68 -5.78
C TRP A 133 -29.79 -6.64 -5.70
N MET A 134 -29.82 -5.62 -6.57
CA MET A 134 -30.92 -4.65 -6.64
C MET A 134 -32.26 -5.30 -6.97
N THR A 135 -32.25 -6.42 -7.69
CA THR A 135 -33.45 -7.17 -8.08
C THR A 135 -33.64 -8.49 -7.32
N GLU A 136 -32.56 -9.12 -6.89
CA GLU A 136 -32.57 -10.43 -6.22
C GLU A 136 -32.74 -10.34 -4.71
N LYS A 137 -32.43 -9.18 -4.11
CA LYS A 137 -32.44 -8.96 -2.67
C LYS A 137 -33.58 -8.03 -2.24
N PRO A 138 -34.01 -8.07 -0.97
CA PRO A 138 -34.99 -7.14 -0.43
C PRO A 138 -34.57 -5.68 -0.55
N ALA A 139 -35.54 -4.77 -0.56
CA ALA A 139 -35.28 -3.34 -0.75
C ALA A 139 -34.38 -2.72 0.34
N ASP A 140 -34.40 -3.26 1.56
CA ASP A 140 -33.59 -2.85 2.71
C ASP A 140 -32.15 -3.39 2.68
N PHE A 141 -31.77 -4.07 1.58
CA PHE A 141 -30.39 -4.46 1.31
C PHE A 141 -29.50 -3.23 0.98
N TYR A 142 -30.13 -2.15 0.54
CA TYR A 142 -29.52 -0.87 0.24
C TYR A 142 -30.03 0.23 1.15
N GLU A 143 -29.18 1.18 1.47
CA GLU A 143 -29.58 2.42 2.11
C GLU A 143 -30.55 3.20 1.24
N ARG A 144 -31.57 3.84 1.84
CA ARG A 144 -32.62 4.54 1.11
C ARG A 144 -32.95 5.87 1.75
N ASP A 145 -33.32 6.82 0.87
CA ASP A 145 -33.89 8.09 1.28
C ASP A 145 -35.35 7.94 1.78
N SER A 146 -35.93 9.03 2.26
CA SER A 146 -37.31 9.07 2.74
C SER A 146 -38.37 8.79 1.67
N LEU A 147 -37.99 8.80 0.40
CA LEU A 147 -38.86 8.49 -0.75
C LEU A 147 -38.70 7.03 -1.19
N GLY A 148 -37.77 6.28 -0.58
CA GLY A 148 -37.49 4.89 -0.90
C GLY A 148 -36.49 4.68 -2.04
N ASN A 149 -35.80 5.72 -2.53
CA ASN A 149 -34.77 5.58 -3.52
C ASN A 149 -33.47 5.11 -2.87
N ALA A 150 -32.75 4.18 -3.49
CA ALA A 150 -31.41 3.79 -3.03
C ALA A 150 -30.46 4.99 -3.19
N ILE A 151 -29.71 5.28 -2.13
CA ILE A 151 -28.79 6.44 -2.10
C ILE A 151 -27.37 6.06 -2.50
N TYR A 152 -26.57 7.07 -2.78
CA TYR A 152 -25.12 6.98 -3.02
C TYR A 152 -24.42 8.03 -2.16
N GLU A 153 -23.14 7.84 -1.95
CA GLU A 153 -22.30 8.76 -1.19
C GLU A 153 -21.52 9.69 -2.12
N TYR A 154 -21.13 10.84 -1.60
CA TYR A 154 -20.30 11.84 -2.29
C TYR A 154 -20.85 12.18 -3.69
N ASP A 155 -20.00 12.19 -4.69
CA ASP A 155 -20.32 12.36 -6.11
C ASP A 155 -20.35 11.03 -6.90
N TRP A 156 -20.41 9.88 -6.18
CA TRP A 156 -20.40 8.53 -6.79
C TRP A 156 -21.78 8.14 -7.34
N THR A 157 -22.29 8.95 -8.25
CA THR A 157 -23.65 8.82 -8.80
C THR A 157 -23.92 7.50 -9.52
N ASP A 158 -22.87 6.81 -9.92
CA ASP A 158 -22.84 5.48 -10.54
C ASP A 158 -22.77 4.32 -9.52
N THR A 159 -23.01 4.60 -8.25
CA THR A 159 -23.04 3.61 -7.18
C THR A 159 -24.31 3.66 -6.33
N ARG A 160 -24.52 2.67 -5.45
CA ARG A 160 -25.57 2.62 -4.43
C ARG A 160 -25.01 1.98 -3.16
N SER A 161 -25.20 2.66 -2.03
CA SER A 161 -24.68 2.25 -0.71
C SER A 161 -25.41 1.03 -0.17
N LEU A 162 -24.66 0.06 0.33
CA LEU A 162 -25.19 -1.14 0.98
C LEU A 162 -25.61 -0.83 2.41
N ASN A 163 -26.69 -1.43 2.86
CA ASN A 163 -27.22 -1.24 4.22
C ASN A 163 -26.69 -2.31 5.19
N TYR A 164 -25.67 -1.99 5.94
CA TYR A 164 -25.05 -2.89 6.91
C TYR A 164 -25.85 -3.11 8.21
N GLU A 165 -26.97 -2.43 8.41
CA GLU A 165 -27.94 -2.80 9.44
C GLU A 165 -28.67 -4.11 9.10
N ASN A 166 -28.70 -4.47 7.81
CA ASN A 166 -29.21 -5.76 7.34
C ASN A 166 -28.09 -6.81 7.28
N GLU A 167 -28.12 -7.79 8.21
CA GLU A 167 -27.10 -8.85 8.25
C GLU A 167 -27.05 -9.74 6.98
N ASP A 168 -28.09 -9.77 6.15
CA ASP A 168 -28.06 -10.49 4.88
C ASP A 168 -27.01 -9.90 3.90
N VAL A 169 -26.67 -8.61 4.04
CA VAL A 169 -25.56 -7.96 3.35
C VAL A 169 -24.22 -8.61 3.74
N TRP A 170 -24.04 -8.86 5.05
CA TRP A 170 -22.81 -9.47 5.59
C TRP A 170 -22.56 -10.85 4.98
N TRP A 171 -23.63 -11.66 4.94
CA TRP A 171 -23.53 -13.03 4.41
C TRP A 171 -23.37 -13.06 2.89
N ALA A 172 -23.96 -12.11 2.16
CA ALA A 172 -23.77 -12.00 0.73
C ALA A 172 -22.33 -11.58 0.36
N GLN A 173 -21.74 -10.66 1.14
CA GLN A 173 -20.36 -10.25 1.00
C GLN A 173 -19.40 -11.42 1.33
N ASP A 174 -19.58 -12.09 2.49
CA ASP A 174 -18.74 -13.24 2.89
C ASP A 174 -18.82 -14.37 1.84
N ASP A 175 -19.98 -14.69 1.34
CA ASP A 175 -20.18 -15.73 0.31
C ASP A 175 -19.49 -15.36 -1.01
N ALA A 176 -19.53 -14.10 -1.40
CA ALA A 176 -18.84 -13.62 -2.60
C ALA A 176 -17.30 -13.59 -2.43
N MET A 177 -16.79 -13.17 -1.28
CA MET A 177 -15.35 -13.24 -0.98
C MET A 177 -14.87 -14.70 -0.99
N ARG A 178 -15.59 -15.61 -0.32
CA ARG A 178 -15.26 -17.07 -0.31
C ARG A 178 -15.28 -17.70 -1.67
N PHE A 179 -16.15 -17.25 -2.58
CA PHE A 179 -16.14 -17.71 -3.97
C PHE A 179 -14.78 -17.47 -4.64
N TRP A 180 -14.16 -16.31 -4.44
CA TRP A 180 -12.85 -15.99 -5.00
C TRP A 180 -11.70 -16.71 -4.27
N LEU A 181 -11.77 -16.86 -2.95
CA LEU A 181 -10.80 -17.67 -2.20
C LEU A 181 -10.79 -19.12 -2.67
N ALA A 182 -11.97 -19.67 -2.98
CA ALA A 182 -12.08 -21.03 -3.55
C ALA A 182 -11.47 -21.14 -4.96
N LYS A 183 -11.29 -20.01 -5.68
CA LYS A 183 -10.59 -19.94 -6.97
C LYS A 183 -9.09 -19.71 -6.83
N GLY A 184 -8.59 -19.63 -5.60
CA GLY A 184 -7.16 -19.63 -5.29
C GLY A 184 -6.56 -18.25 -5.06
N VAL A 185 -7.34 -17.17 -4.95
CA VAL A 185 -6.77 -15.87 -4.55
C VAL A 185 -6.28 -15.92 -3.10
N ASP A 186 -5.26 -15.12 -2.79
CA ASP A 186 -4.55 -15.14 -1.50
C ASP A 186 -5.04 -14.07 -0.52
N GLY A 187 -6.11 -13.33 -0.86
CA GLY A 187 -6.68 -12.33 0.02
C GLY A 187 -7.31 -11.14 -0.69
N PHE A 188 -7.47 -10.05 0.05
CA PHE A 188 -8.20 -8.87 -0.44
C PHE A 188 -7.56 -7.56 0.05
N ARG A 189 -7.62 -6.54 -0.80
CA ARG A 189 -7.61 -5.14 -0.42
C ARG A 189 -9.05 -4.68 -0.37
N CYS A 190 -9.52 -4.23 0.79
CA CYS A 190 -10.90 -3.81 0.96
C CYS A 190 -11.01 -2.29 0.79
N ASP A 191 -11.71 -1.91 -0.28
CA ASP A 191 -12.02 -0.53 -0.67
C ASP A 191 -12.87 0.15 0.40
N ALA A 192 -12.58 1.43 0.70
CA ALA A 192 -13.29 2.25 1.66
C ALA A 192 -13.65 1.50 2.96
N ALA A 193 -12.74 0.63 3.43
CA ALA A 193 -13.00 -0.25 4.57
C ALA A 193 -13.35 0.52 5.86
N GLY A 194 -12.91 1.78 5.95
CA GLY A 194 -13.24 2.67 7.04
C GLY A 194 -14.69 3.16 7.04
N GLU A 195 -15.37 3.18 5.90
CA GLU A 195 -16.77 3.57 5.78
C GLU A 195 -17.73 2.41 6.13
N VAL A 196 -17.24 1.18 6.03
CA VAL A 196 -18.00 -0.02 6.40
C VAL A 196 -17.88 -0.26 7.92
N PRO A 197 -19.00 -0.60 8.64
CA PRO A 197 -18.96 -0.83 10.08
C PRO A 197 -17.92 -1.88 10.49
N ALA A 198 -17.12 -1.56 11.50
CA ALA A 198 -16.07 -2.46 12.01
C ALA A 198 -16.62 -3.81 12.49
N GLU A 199 -17.87 -3.82 12.97
CA GLU A 199 -18.59 -5.01 13.42
C GLU A 199 -18.77 -6.02 12.30
N PHE A 200 -19.00 -5.56 11.06
CA PHE A 200 -19.06 -6.43 9.89
C PHE A 200 -17.72 -7.16 9.69
N TRP A 201 -16.62 -6.43 9.64
CA TRP A 201 -15.29 -7.00 9.48
C TRP A 201 -14.95 -8.00 10.59
N LYS A 202 -15.21 -7.63 11.84
CA LYS A 202 -15.05 -8.51 13.01
C LYS A 202 -15.97 -9.73 12.96
N GLY A 203 -17.11 -9.60 12.31
CA GLY A 203 -18.10 -10.68 12.18
C GLY A 203 -17.70 -11.75 11.18
N ILE A 204 -17.02 -11.39 10.07
CA ILE A 204 -16.70 -12.30 8.96
C ILE A 204 -15.23 -12.70 8.89
N LEU A 205 -14.29 -11.76 9.06
CA LEU A 205 -12.87 -12.01 8.78
C LEU A 205 -12.23 -13.08 9.69
N PRO A 206 -12.49 -13.17 11.01
CA PRO A 206 -11.94 -14.25 11.82
C PRO A 206 -12.41 -15.65 11.39
N LYS A 207 -13.63 -15.78 10.89
CA LYS A 207 -14.17 -17.03 10.36
C LYS A 207 -13.48 -17.37 9.03
N MET A 208 -13.30 -16.38 8.17
CA MET A 208 -12.62 -16.52 6.90
C MET A 208 -11.14 -16.93 7.10
N ASN A 209 -10.41 -16.27 8.00
CA ASN A 209 -9.03 -16.61 8.36
C ASN A 209 -8.90 -18.04 8.93
N LYS A 210 -9.90 -18.51 9.66
CA LYS A 210 -9.92 -19.89 10.17
C LYS A 210 -10.03 -20.92 9.04
N ASP A 211 -10.84 -20.62 8.03
CA ASP A 211 -11.09 -21.53 6.91
C ASP A 211 -9.98 -21.43 5.83
N PHE A 212 -9.35 -20.24 5.72
CA PHE A 212 -8.28 -19.91 4.78
C PHE A 212 -7.12 -19.25 5.54
N PRO A 213 -6.29 -20.00 6.28
CA PRO A 213 -5.37 -19.44 7.27
C PRO A 213 -4.17 -18.66 6.72
N ASP A 214 -3.92 -18.71 5.41
CA ASP A 214 -2.79 -18.04 4.75
C ASP A 214 -3.22 -16.80 3.94
N ILE A 215 -4.47 -16.34 4.09
CA ILE A 215 -4.96 -15.14 3.38
C ILE A 215 -4.36 -13.88 3.99
N TYR A 216 -4.27 -12.85 3.16
CA TYR A 216 -3.82 -11.52 3.53
C TYR A 216 -4.93 -10.50 3.31
N LEU A 217 -5.13 -9.64 4.31
CA LEU A 217 -6.21 -8.67 4.35
C LEU A 217 -5.67 -7.26 4.55
N LEU A 218 -5.93 -6.39 3.58
CA LEU A 218 -5.54 -4.98 3.59
C LEU A 218 -6.77 -4.10 3.63
N ALA A 219 -6.86 -3.21 4.63
CA ALA A 219 -7.90 -2.18 4.70
C ALA A 219 -7.44 -0.89 4.03
N GLU A 220 -8.25 -0.37 3.11
CA GLU A 220 -8.18 1.05 2.79
C GLU A 220 -8.85 1.83 3.91
N ALA A 221 -8.11 2.03 4.96
CA ALA A 221 -8.49 2.77 6.16
C ALA A 221 -7.23 3.11 6.94
N GLU A 222 -7.29 4.15 7.73
CA GLU A 222 -6.26 4.50 8.70
C GLU A 222 -6.89 4.56 10.09
N ARG A 223 -7.42 3.41 10.53
CA ARG A 223 -8.17 3.26 11.78
C ARG A 223 -7.57 2.17 12.66
N ASP A 224 -7.28 2.50 13.93
CA ASP A 224 -6.72 1.59 14.92
C ASP A 224 -7.64 0.41 15.24
N ASN A 225 -8.97 0.61 15.21
CA ASN A 225 -9.97 -0.44 15.44
C ASN A 225 -10.08 -1.46 14.27
N LEU A 226 -9.39 -1.22 13.16
CA LEU A 226 -9.26 -2.12 12.01
C LEU A 226 -7.85 -2.68 11.84
N ALA A 227 -6.95 -2.49 12.81
CA ALA A 227 -5.54 -2.85 12.70
C ALA A 227 -5.15 -4.06 13.57
N ASP A 228 -6.11 -4.79 14.11
CA ASP A 228 -5.87 -6.04 14.84
C ASP A 228 -6.04 -7.22 13.88
N ALA A 229 -4.94 -7.79 13.42
CA ALA A 229 -4.94 -8.90 12.47
C ALA A 229 -5.58 -10.19 13.01
N THR A 230 -5.82 -10.29 14.31
CA THR A 230 -6.56 -11.43 14.88
C THR A 230 -8.08 -11.28 14.77
N GLU A 231 -8.55 -10.06 14.61
CA GLU A 231 -9.99 -9.71 14.54
C GLU A 231 -10.39 -9.08 13.20
N THR A 232 -9.46 -8.38 12.51
CA THR A 232 -9.75 -7.60 11.32
C THR A 232 -8.67 -7.77 10.23
N PHE A 233 -7.81 -6.77 10.01
CA PHE A 233 -6.91 -6.68 8.86
C PHE A 233 -5.43 -6.82 9.27
N ASP A 234 -4.63 -7.40 8.38
CA ASP A 234 -3.17 -7.49 8.52
C ASP A 234 -2.52 -6.12 8.36
N ALA A 235 -3.04 -5.30 7.45
CA ALA A 235 -2.49 -3.99 7.12
C ALA A 235 -3.56 -2.92 6.98
N ASN A 236 -3.16 -1.70 7.29
CA ASN A 236 -3.90 -0.47 7.04
C ASN A 236 -3.08 0.49 6.18
N TYR A 237 -3.74 1.33 5.39
CA TYR A 237 -3.08 2.41 4.66
C TYR A 237 -2.39 3.38 5.63
N ALA A 238 -1.29 3.96 5.19
CA ALA A 238 -0.61 5.07 5.85
C ALA A 238 -0.89 6.39 5.09
N TRP A 239 -2.15 6.77 5.01
CA TRP A 239 -2.58 7.97 4.28
C TRP A 239 -1.94 9.24 4.85
N GLU A 240 -1.88 9.36 6.19
CA GLU A 240 -1.24 10.50 6.84
C GLU A 240 0.24 10.59 6.44
N LEU A 241 0.96 9.46 6.38
CA LEU A 241 2.35 9.45 5.91
C LEU A 241 2.44 9.90 4.45
N HIS A 242 1.58 9.41 3.58
CA HIS A 242 1.56 9.79 2.17
C HIS A 242 1.40 11.31 2.00
N HIS A 243 0.41 11.91 2.65
CA HIS A 243 0.20 13.36 2.60
C HIS A 243 1.33 14.14 3.24
N LEU A 244 1.93 13.60 4.31
CA LEU A 244 3.08 14.20 4.97
C LEU A 244 4.32 14.19 4.07
N LEU A 245 4.59 13.09 3.35
CA LEU A 245 5.72 13.01 2.41
C LEU A 245 5.55 13.99 1.25
N ASN A 246 4.35 14.09 0.67
CA ASN A 246 4.03 15.10 -0.33
C ASN A 246 4.29 16.52 0.22
N SER A 247 3.83 16.79 1.44
CA SER A 247 4.00 18.11 2.08
C SER A 247 5.45 18.41 2.44
N LEU A 248 6.21 17.40 2.85
CA LEU A 248 7.65 17.50 3.13
C LEU A 248 8.43 17.80 1.85
N ALA A 249 8.14 17.07 0.75
CA ALA A 249 8.73 17.31 -0.56
C ALA A 249 8.44 18.71 -1.11
N GLN A 250 7.29 19.27 -0.76
CA GLN A 250 6.87 20.61 -1.16
C GLN A 250 7.32 21.71 -0.19
N GLY A 251 8.05 21.37 0.88
CA GLY A 251 8.52 22.32 1.88
C GLY A 251 7.43 22.90 2.78
N ARG A 252 6.23 22.33 2.81
CA ARG A 252 5.10 22.74 3.67
C ARG A 252 5.16 22.13 5.07
N LYS A 253 5.87 21.02 5.21
CA LYS A 253 6.13 20.31 6.46
C LYS A 253 7.62 20.11 6.66
N THR A 254 8.02 19.78 7.88
CA THR A 254 9.40 19.67 8.31
C THR A 254 9.79 18.24 8.67
N VAL A 255 11.08 17.96 8.81
CA VAL A 255 11.59 16.71 9.38
C VAL A 255 11.08 16.48 10.82
N GLY A 256 10.80 17.56 11.56
CA GLY A 256 10.16 17.48 12.87
C GLY A 256 8.78 16.84 12.81
N ASP A 257 7.94 17.29 11.87
CA ASP A 257 6.59 16.72 11.65
C ASP A 257 6.67 15.21 11.32
N LEU A 258 7.66 14.79 10.51
CA LEU A 258 7.86 13.36 10.22
C LEU A 258 8.25 12.56 11.48
N LYS A 259 9.11 13.10 12.32
CA LYS A 259 9.50 12.45 13.59
C LYS A 259 8.30 12.33 14.54
N GLU A 260 7.49 13.36 14.63
CA GLU A 260 6.24 13.35 15.42
C GLU A 260 5.23 12.33 14.88
N TYR A 261 5.03 12.29 13.56
CA TYR A 261 4.19 11.29 12.93
C TYR A 261 4.64 9.88 13.29
N VAL A 262 5.91 9.53 13.08
CA VAL A 262 6.44 8.18 13.37
C VAL A 262 6.24 7.80 14.84
N ALA A 263 6.41 8.74 15.77
CA ALA A 263 6.18 8.51 17.19
C ALA A 263 4.70 8.29 17.51
N ARG A 264 3.81 9.08 16.92
CA ARG A 264 2.36 9.00 17.11
C ARG A 264 1.79 7.72 16.47
N ASP A 265 2.18 7.38 15.26
CA ASP A 265 1.77 6.15 14.55
C ASP A 265 2.16 4.91 15.36
N ALA A 266 3.39 4.85 15.85
CA ALA A 266 3.85 3.75 16.70
C ALA A 266 3.16 3.64 18.08
N ALA A 267 2.56 4.73 18.56
CA ALA A 267 1.76 4.74 19.79
C ALA A 267 0.29 4.38 19.54
N ARG A 268 -0.24 4.69 18.36
CA ARG A 268 -1.63 4.50 17.96
C ARG A 268 -1.92 3.07 17.51
N PHE A 269 -1.07 2.50 16.69
CA PHE A 269 -1.28 1.19 16.09
C PHE A 269 -0.61 0.05 16.88
N PRO A 270 -1.19 -1.18 16.88
CA PRO A 270 -0.52 -2.36 17.40
C PRO A 270 0.86 -2.56 16.74
N LYS A 271 1.81 -3.12 17.49
CA LYS A 271 3.19 -3.32 16.98
C LYS A 271 3.27 -4.29 15.80
N GLU A 272 2.36 -5.24 15.76
CA GLU A 272 2.21 -6.20 14.67
C GLU A 272 1.56 -5.59 13.43
N ALA A 273 0.79 -4.52 13.52
CA ALA A 273 0.09 -3.92 12.40
C ALA A 273 1.06 -3.51 11.27
N PHE A 274 0.72 -3.85 10.04
CA PHE A 274 1.43 -3.38 8.86
C PHE A 274 0.82 -2.06 8.39
N ARG A 275 1.69 -1.22 7.83
CA ARG A 275 1.32 0.08 7.27
C ARG A 275 1.61 0.06 5.77
N LEU A 276 0.58 0.07 4.91
CA LEU A 276 0.79 0.22 3.47
C LEU A 276 1.33 1.62 3.20
N THR A 277 2.56 1.66 2.71
CA THR A 277 3.28 2.91 2.42
C THR A 277 3.52 3.05 0.92
N PHE A 278 3.25 4.23 0.37
CA PHE A 278 3.27 4.44 -1.07
C PHE A 278 3.53 5.91 -1.42
N THR A 279 4.09 6.13 -2.59
CA THR A 279 4.20 7.45 -3.23
C THR A 279 3.09 7.67 -4.25
N SER A 280 2.49 6.59 -4.78
CA SER A 280 1.35 6.66 -5.71
C SER A 280 0.49 5.41 -5.60
N ASN A 281 -0.77 5.51 -6.04
CA ASN A 281 -1.73 4.46 -6.30
C ASN A 281 -2.65 4.90 -7.46
N HIS A 282 -3.69 4.12 -7.77
CA HIS A 282 -4.62 4.44 -8.85
C HIS A 282 -5.35 5.77 -8.64
N ASP A 283 -5.70 6.12 -7.39
CA ASP A 283 -6.36 7.39 -7.08
C ASP A 283 -5.41 8.57 -7.18
N GLU A 284 -4.28 8.49 -6.50
CA GLU A 284 -3.30 9.58 -6.50
C GLU A 284 -2.81 9.88 -7.91
N ASN A 285 -2.49 8.84 -8.69
CA ASN A 285 -2.05 9.03 -10.07
C ASN A 285 -3.12 9.71 -10.94
N SER A 286 -4.36 9.23 -10.90
CA SER A 286 -5.42 9.73 -11.77
C SER A 286 -5.93 11.12 -11.33
N TRP A 287 -6.07 11.36 -10.02
CA TRP A 287 -6.75 12.55 -9.51
C TRP A 287 -5.83 13.63 -8.96
N SER A 288 -4.76 13.24 -8.26
CA SER A 288 -3.84 14.16 -7.57
C SER A 288 -2.56 14.45 -8.37
N GLY A 289 -2.24 13.63 -9.36
CA GLY A 289 -1.04 13.72 -10.19
C GLY A 289 -0.03 12.61 -9.93
N THR A 290 0.95 12.51 -10.81
CA THR A 290 2.07 11.58 -10.63
C THR A 290 2.92 11.96 -9.41
N GLU A 291 3.72 11.03 -8.89
CA GLU A 291 4.69 11.33 -7.83
C GLU A 291 5.67 12.45 -8.24
N PHE A 292 6.01 12.52 -9.53
CA PHE A 292 6.88 13.60 -10.04
C PHE A 292 6.19 14.96 -10.00
N GLU A 293 4.88 15.02 -10.25
CA GLU A 293 4.09 16.24 -10.11
C GLU A 293 3.96 16.67 -8.65
N ARG A 294 3.79 15.72 -7.72
CA ARG A 294 3.53 16.00 -6.29
C ARG A 294 4.81 16.19 -5.46
N GLU A 295 5.83 15.42 -5.74
CA GLU A 295 7.04 15.31 -4.91
C GLU A 295 8.29 15.87 -5.63
N GLY A 296 8.21 16.10 -6.94
CA GLY A 296 9.30 16.69 -7.74
C GLY A 296 10.62 15.93 -7.59
N ALA A 297 11.69 16.66 -7.29
CA ALA A 297 13.02 16.07 -7.12
C ALA A 297 13.14 15.10 -5.92
N ALA A 298 12.20 15.13 -4.98
CA ALA A 298 12.20 14.25 -3.81
C ALA A 298 11.46 12.93 -4.03
N ALA A 299 10.87 12.67 -5.18
CA ALA A 299 10.07 11.46 -5.42
C ALA A 299 10.83 10.16 -5.05
N ASN A 300 12.08 10.03 -5.47
CA ASN A 300 12.90 8.88 -5.09
C ASN A 300 13.23 8.84 -3.59
N ALA A 301 13.43 9.99 -2.94
CA ALA A 301 13.66 10.06 -1.50
C ALA A 301 12.40 9.65 -0.72
N CYS A 302 11.21 10.06 -1.16
CA CYS A 302 9.93 9.61 -0.61
C CYS A 302 9.75 8.10 -0.76
N ALA A 303 10.04 7.54 -1.94
CA ALA A 303 10.01 6.09 -2.15
C ALA A 303 10.99 5.34 -1.22
N VAL A 304 12.21 5.86 -1.01
CA VAL A 304 13.15 5.31 -0.02
C VAL A 304 12.53 5.29 1.37
N LEU A 305 11.86 6.36 1.81
CA LEU A 305 11.19 6.40 3.10
C LEU A 305 10.04 5.39 3.19
N CYS A 306 9.23 5.23 2.14
CA CYS A 306 8.17 4.21 2.07
C CYS A 306 8.70 2.79 2.27
N PHE A 307 9.93 2.49 1.82
CA PHE A 307 10.55 1.18 1.99
C PHE A 307 11.28 0.99 3.32
N THR A 308 11.62 2.08 4.02
CA THR A 308 12.56 2.02 5.14
C THR A 308 12.01 2.47 6.49
N LEU A 309 10.88 3.15 6.54
CA LEU A 309 10.22 3.52 7.80
C LEU A 309 9.66 2.29 8.56
N PRO A 310 9.47 2.37 9.88
CA PRO A 310 8.89 1.27 10.67
C PRO A 310 7.49 0.86 10.20
N GLY A 311 7.17 -0.42 10.30
CA GLY A 311 5.86 -0.96 9.95
C GLY A 311 5.57 -1.04 8.45
N SER A 312 6.41 -0.45 7.60
CA SER A 312 6.18 -0.33 6.17
C SER A 312 5.99 -1.67 5.46
N GLN A 313 4.90 -1.77 4.72
CA GLN A 313 4.70 -2.68 3.61
C GLN A 313 4.55 -1.83 2.35
N PRO A 314 5.60 -1.75 1.51
CA PRO A 314 5.61 -0.80 0.41
C PRO A 314 4.78 -1.28 -0.77
N LEU A 315 4.12 -0.32 -1.43
CA LEU A 315 3.37 -0.47 -2.66
C LEU A 315 4.13 0.18 -3.82
N ILE A 316 4.12 -0.48 -4.96
CA ILE A 316 4.49 0.07 -6.27
C ILE A 316 3.23 0.07 -7.13
N TYR A 317 2.83 1.22 -7.65
CA TYR A 317 1.70 1.32 -8.57
C TYR A 317 2.15 1.10 -10.02
N THR A 318 1.25 0.58 -10.83
CA THR A 318 1.39 0.35 -12.28
C THR A 318 2.15 1.49 -12.98
N GLY A 319 3.33 1.17 -13.51
CA GLY A 319 4.16 2.09 -14.29
C GLY A 319 5.20 2.88 -13.50
N GLN A 320 5.19 2.90 -12.18
CA GLN A 320 6.22 3.59 -11.39
C GLN A 320 7.62 3.05 -11.68
N GLU A 321 7.75 1.74 -11.89
CA GLU A 321 9.03 1.08 -12.15
C GLU A 321 9.65 1.39 -13.52
N ILE A 322 8.90 2.05 -14.38
CA ILE A 322 9.41 2.60 -15.65
C ILE A 322 9.43 4.12 -15.66
N GLY A 323 9.12 4.78 -14.53
CA GLY A 323 9.08 6.24 -14.41
C GLY A 323 7.93 6.87 -15.20
N LEU A 324 6.75 6.23 -15.17
CA LEU A 324 5.56 6.75 -15.83
C LEU A 324 5.22 8.16 -15.31
N SER A 325 5.39 9.17 -16.15
CA SER A 325 5.23 10.58 -15.79
C SER A 325 3.94 11.20 -16.32
N ARG A 326 2.90 10.39 -16.49
CA ARG A 326 1.56 10.83 -16.88
C ARG A 326 0.49 10.23 -15.98
N ARG A 327 -0.63 10.95 -15.87
CA ARG A 327 -1.84 10.47 -15.21
C ARG A 327 -2.54 9.47 -16.11
N LEU A 328 -2.95 8.34 -15.55
CA LEU A 328 -3.74 7.35 -16.27
C LEU A 328 -5.23 7.72 -16.20
N GLU A 329 -5.92 7.58 -17.33
CA GLU A 329 -7.35 7.82 -17.41
C GLU A 329 -8.12 6.77 -16.58
N PHE A 330 -9.01 7.25 -15.69
CA PHE A 330 -9.73 6.36 -14.77
C PHE A 330 -10.91 5.63 -15.44
N PHE A 331 -11.67 6.33 -16.26
CA PHE A 331 -12.90 5.83 -16.89
C PHE A 331 -12.72 5.37 -18.33
N GLU A 332 -11.52 5.51 -18.88
CA GLU A 332 -11.18 5.22 -20.27
C GLU A 332 -9.97 4.30 -20.36
N MET A 333 -9.75 3.75 -21.53
CA MET A 333 -8.54 2.98 -21.83
C MET A 333 -7.40 3.91 -22.23
N ASP A 334 -6.31 3.84 -21.50
CA ASP A 334 -5.11 4.66 -21.69
C ASP A 334 -3.84 3.80 -21.40
N PRO A 335 -3.59 2.77 -22.25
CA PRO A 335 -2.67 1.70 -21.92
C PRO A 335 -1.21 2.14 -21.91
N ILE A 336 -0.44 1.50 -21.03
CA ILE A 336 1.02 1.56 -21.07
C ILE A 336 1.49 0.57 -22.14
N THR A 337 2.20 1.07 -23.15
CA THR A 337 2.63 0.29 -24.31
C THR A 337 4.12 -0.03 -24.32
N ASP A 338 4.91 0.70 -23.53
CA ASP A 338 6.37 0.49 -23.42
C ASP A 338 6.76 0.18 -21.96
N TRP A 339 7.19 -1.03 -21.74
CA TRP A 339 7.68 -1.53 -20.46
C TRP A 339 9.20 -1.73 -20.46
N SER A 340 9.92 -1.07 -21.35
CA SER A 340 11.38 -1.19 -21.46
C SER A 340 12.05 -0.77 -20.14
N PRO A 341 12.96 -1.60 -19.61
CA PRO A 341 13.70 -1.27 -18.40
C PRO A 341 14.55 -0.01 -18.57
N ASN A 342 14.61 0.81 -17.54
CA ASN A 342 15.39 2.05 -17.50
C ASN A 342 15.97 2.29 -16.09
N GLU A 343 16.43 3.51 -15.79
CA GLU A 343 16.98 3.87 -14.48
C GLU A 343 15.98 3.70 -13.34
N TYR A 344 14.68 3.94 -13.56
CA TYR A 344 13.64 3.72 -12.55
C TYR A 344 13.46 2.25 -12.24
N THR A 345 13.51 1.37 -13.26
CA THR A 345 13.48 -0.08 -13.05
C THR A 345 14.64 -0.53 -12.16
N VAL A 346 15.83 0.01 -12.39
CA VAL A 346 17.01 -0.28 -11.56
C VAL A 346 16.83 0.25 -10.14
N PHE A 347 16.27 1.46 -9.99
CA PHE A 347 15.99 2.08 -8.69
C PHE A 347 15.00 1.24 -7.86
N TRP A 348 13.83 0.94 -8.42
CA TRP A 348 12.80 0.16 -7.73
C TRP A 348 13.27 -1.25 -7.39
N LYS A 349 13.97 -1.90 -8.33
CA LYS A 349 14.55 -3.22 -8.04
C LYS A 349 15.52 -3.18 -6.85
N LYS A 350 16.35 -2.17 -6.72
CA LYS A 350 17.26 -2.03 -5.57
C LYS A 350 16.52 -1.82 -4.26
N LEU A 351 15.40 -1.10 -4.27
CA LEU A 351 14.54 -0.95 -3.09
C LEU A 351 13.89 -2.28 -2.69
N VAL A 352 13.39 -3.04 -3.67
CA VAL A 352 12.82 -4.37 -3.44
C VAL A 352 13.89 -5.32 -2.89
N ASP A 353 15.05 -5.38 -3.52
CA ASP A 353 16.19 -6.21 -3.06
C ASP A 353 16.64 -5.82 -1.63
N LEU A 354 16.64 -4.53 -1.32
CA LEU A 354 16.94 -4.00 0.01
C LEU A 354 15.91 -4.48 1.04
N LYS A 355 14.62 -4.40 0.72
CA LYS A 355 13.51 -4.84 1.60
C LYS A 355 13.63 -6.33 1.92
N HIS A 356 13.86 -7.15 0.91
CA HIS A 356 14.03 -8.60 1.06
C HIS A 356 15.33 -8.97 1.79
N GLY A 357 16.41 -8.27 1.45
CA GLY A 357 17.76 -8.62 1.93
C GLY A 357 18.05 -8.19 3.35
N ASN A 358 17.24 -7.31 3.96
CA ASN A 358 17.55 -6.78 5.28
C ASN A 358 16.39 -6.93 6.29
N PRO A 359 16.51 -7.89 7.24
CA PRO A 359 15.50 -8.12 8.27
C PRO A 359 15.16 -6.90 9.13
N ALA A 360 16.01 -5.86 9.18
CA ALA A 360 15.68 -4.63 9.88
C ALA A 360 14.51 -3.89 9.25
N LEU A 361 14.20 -4.16 7.98
CA LEU A 361 13.09 -3.54 7.24
C LEU A 361 11.82 -4.39 7.24
N ALA A 362 11.80 -5.55 7.89
CA ALA A 362 10.57 -6.33 8.01
C ALA A 362 9.42 -5.45 8.56
N ALA A 363 8.21 -5.70 8.10
CA ALA A 363 7.01 -5.04 8.59
C ALA A 363 6.65 -5.54 10.01
N GLY A 364 5.77 -4.85 10.68
CA GLY A 364 5.27 -5.19 12.00
C GLY A 364 6.36 -5.35 13.05
N GLU A 365 6.13 -6.24 13.99
CA GLU A 365 6.97 -6.48 15.17
C GLU A 365 8.34 -7.11 14.86
N LYS A 366 8.52 -7.67 13.66
CA LYS A 366 9.79 -8.30 13.25
C LYS A 366 10.85 -7.30 12.80
N GLY A 367 10.44 -6.10 12.39
CA GLY A 367 11.35 -5.06 11.93
C GLY A 367 12.18 -4.41 13.04
N GLY A 368 13.26 -3.74 12.63
CA GLY A 368 14.12 -2.97 13.53
C GLY A 368 13.43 -1.69 14.00
N ARG A 369 13.71 -1.29 15.26
CA ARG A 369 13.27 0.03 15.74
C ARG A 369 14.02 1.13 15.00
N ILE A 370 13.38 2.30 14.89
CA ILE A 370 14.01 3.50 14.35
C ILE A 370 14.83 4.21 15.43
N GLU A 371 16.04 4.61 15.06
CA GLU A 371 16.92 5.46 15.86
C GLU A 371 17.27 6.69 15.01
N TRP A 372 16.80 7.85 15.42
CA TRP A 372 17.09 9.09 14.70
C TRP A 372 18.57 9.48 14.87
N ILE A 373 19.17 9.95 13.79
CA ILE A 373 20.52 10.49 13.74
C ILE A 373 20.40 12.01 13.75
N ASP A 374 21.24 12.67 14.55
CA ASP A 374 21.32 14.12 14.56
C ASP A 374 21.83 14.64 13.20
N ALA A 375 21.08 15.53 12.59
CA ALA A 375 21.32 16.05 11.24
C ALA A 375 20.82 17.48 11.13
N PRO A 376 21.34 18.26 10.14
CA PRO A 376 20.83 19.58 9.85
C PRO A 376 19.33 19.61 9.53
N ASP A 377 18.68 20.76 9.71
CA ASP A 377 17.30 20.96 9.29
C ASP A 377 17.15 20.63 7.79
N GLY A 378 16.04 19.96 7.46
CA GLY A 378 15.77 19.47 6.11
C GLY A 378 16.35 18.09 5.80
N ILE A 379 17.25 17.57 6.63
CA ILE A 379 17.77 16.20 6.47
C ILE A 379 17.04 15.21 7.38
N VAL A 380 16.32 14.29 6.77
CA VAL A 380 15.85 13.06 7.44
C VAL A 380 17.03 12.12 7.58
N ALA A 381 17.39 11.74 8.81
CA ALA A 381 18.47 10.76 9.03
C ALA A 381 18.12 9.81 10.17
N PHE A 382 18.20 8.52 9.91
CA PHE A 382 17.91 7.49 10.91
C PHE A 382 18.63 6.17 10.63
N ARG A 383 18.57 5.31 11.64
CA ARG A 383 19.05 3.92 11.57
C ARG A 383 17.94 2.98 12.01
N ARG A 384 17.86 1.82 11.34
CA ARG A 384 17.10 0.66 11.82
C ARG A 384 18.03 -0.53 11.93
N HIS A 385 17.88 -1.34 12.99
CA HIS A 385 18.69 -2.55 13.15
C HIS A 385 17.92 -3.66 13.84
N VAL A 386 18.22 -4.89 13.47
CA VAL A 386 17.76 -6.11 14.14
C VAL A 386 18.75 -7.25 13.88
N LYS A 387 19.14 -7.97 14.96
CA LYS A 387 19.98 -9.19 14.87
C LYS A 387 21.25 -9.04 14.00
N GLY A 388 21.93 -7.90 14.10
CA GLY A 388 23.18 -7.64 13.35
C GLY A 388 23.00 -7.05 11.95
N ASN A 389 21.79 -7.00 11.44
CA ASN A 389 21.46 -6.30 10.19
C ASN A 389 21.11 -4.84 10.48
N THR A 390 21.67 -3.94 9.71
CA THR A 390 21.46 -2.49 9.90
C THR A 390 21.22 -1.81 8.56
N VAL A 391 20.21 -0.94 8.54
CA VAL A 391 20.00 0.02 7.46
C VAL A 391 20.14 1.42 8.04
N VAL A 392 20.90 2.28 7.36
CA VAL A 392 21.02 3.70 7.69
C VAL A 392 20.56 4.49 6.48
N VAL A 393 19.67 5.44 6.71
CA VAL A 393 19.10 6.31 5.68
C VAL A 393 19.42 7.75 6.01
N ALA A 394 19.82 8.53 5.02
CA ALA A 394 19.78 9.98 5.07
C ALA A 394 19.23 10.52 3.75
N ALA A 395 18.32 11.50 3.82
CA ALA A 395 17.69 12.13 2.66
C ALA A 395 17.49 13.62 2.90
N ASN A 396 17.78 14.44 1.90
CA ASN A 396 17.64 15.89 1.99
C ASN A 396 16.35 16.36 1.33
N PHE A 397 15.42 16.86 2.13
CA PHE A 397 14.15 17.48 1.69
C PHE A 397 14.23 19.02 1.58
N GLY A 398 15.44 19.58 1.68
CA GLY A 398 15.61 21.03 1.68
C GLY A 398 15.17 21.67 3.01
N VAL A 399 15.18 22.98 3.02
CA VAL A 399 14.68 23.78 4.15
C VAL A 399 13.33 24.35 3.72
N ALA A 400 12.31 24.24 4.58
CA ALA A 400 11.03 24.87 4.33
C ALA A 400 11.24 26.37 4.05
N PRO A 401 10.60 26.96 3.03
CA PRO A 401 10.68 28.42 2.84
C PRO A 401 10.20 29.10 4.11
N ALA A 402 10.88 30.17 4.51
CA ALA A 402 10.43 30.99 5.62
C ALA A 402 8.97 31.40 5.35
N VAL A 403 8.08 31.18 6.32
CA VAL A 403 6.66 31.53 6.23
C VAL A 403 6.55 32.97 5.75
N ILE A 404 5.94 33.19 4.60
CA ILE A 404 5.60 34.52 4.13
C ILE A 404 4.44 34.99 5.03
N PRO A 405 4.62 36.05 5.85
CA PRO A 405 3.54 36.53 6.71
C PRO A 405 2.40 37.05 5.82
N GLY A 406 1.27 36.36 5.77
CA GLY A 406 0.08 36.81 5.04
C GLY A 406 -0.85 35.73 4.52
N GLU A 407 -0.47 34.47 4.45
CA GLU A 407 -1.41 33.39 4.18
C GLU A 407 -1.89 32.82 5.52
N ALA A 408 -3.13 33.17 5.88
CA ALA A 408 -3.78 32.67 7.08
C ALA A 408 -3.85 31.14 7.04
N GLU A 409 -3.36 30.52 8.12
CA GLU A 409 -3.69 29.14 8.46
C GLU A 409 -5.23 29.02 8.53
N GLY A 410 -5.81 28.42 7.52
CA GLY A 410 -7.11 27.79 7.69
C GLY A 410 -6.90 26.67 8.70
N GLU A 411 -7.37 26.86 9.93
CA GLU A 411 -7.48 25.79 10.91
C GLU A 411 -8.19 24.62 10.24
N ALA A 412 -7.42 23.56 9.93
CA ALA A 412 -7.97 22.27 9.71
C ALA A 412 -8.53 21.80 11.06
N THR A 413 -9.81 22.12 11.30
CA THR A 413 -10.58 21.40 12.31
C THR A 413 -10.43 19.91 12.02
N GLU A 414 -10.26 19.12 13.09
CA GLU A 414 -10.44 17.67 13.07
C GLU A 414 -11.85 17.36 12.56
N ALA A 415 -12.05 17.50 11.26
CA ALA A 415 -13.15 16.87 10.55
C ALA A 415 -12.61 15.52 10.08
N GLU A 416 -13.32 14.48 10.48
CA GLU A 416 -13.25 13.13 9.95
C GLU A 416 -12.75 13.18 8.51
N ALA A 417 -11.75 12.31 8.19
CA ALA A 417 -11.21 12.20 6.85
C ALA A 417 -12.30 11.63 5.91
N THR A 418 -13.27 12.46 5.61
CA THR A 418 -14.19 12.28 4.50
C THR A 418 -13.47 12.82 3.28
N ASP A 419 -13.35 11.99 2.27
CA ASP A 419 -12.75 12.31 0.97
C ASP A 419 -13.58 13.41 0.26
N ASN A 420 -13.42 14.68 0.70
CA ASN A 420 -13.98 15.86 0.07
C ASN A 420 -12.94 16.43 -0.91
N ARG A 421 -12.70 15.74 -2.02
CA ARG A 421 -11.92 16.29 -3.12
C ARG A 421 -12.84 17.10 -4.05
N PRO A 422 -12.62 18.43 -4.22
CA PRO A 422 -13.33 19.18 -5.24
C PRO A 422 -12.89 18.70 -6.62
N GLN A 423 -13.84 18.24 -7.43
CA GLN A 423 -13.60 18.00 -8.84
C GLN A 423 -13.32 19.36 -9.54
N GLY A 424 -12.19 19.45 -10.24
CA GLY A 424 -11.99 20.36 -11.34
C GLY A 424 -11.32 21.69 -11.03
N GLU A 425 -10.16 21.70 -10.41
CA GLU A 425 -9.21 22.78 -10.64
C GLU A 425 -7.98 22.25 -11.40
N THR A 426 -8.03 22.38 -12.72
CA THR A 426 -6.88 22.29 -13.64
C THR A 426 -6.03 23.58 -13.52
N GLY A 427 -5.66 23.92 -12.32
CA GLY A 427 -4.77 25.02 -12.01
C GLY A 427 -3.55 24.45 -11.31
N GLY A 428 -2.59 23.92 -12.09
CA GLY A 428 -1.32 23.49 -11.55
C GLY A 428 -0.66 24.66 -10.81
N THR A 429 -0.65 24.59 -9.49
CA THR A 429 0.25 25.42 -8.69
C THR A 429 1.66 25.14 -9.19
N PRO A 430 2.47 26.15 -9.56
CA PRO A 430 3.83 25.91 -10.01
C PRO A 430 4.55 25.16 -8.91
N PHE A 431 5.16 24.01 -9.26
CA PHE A 431 5.92 23.17 -8.34
C PHE A 431 6.91 24.02 -7.56
N LEU A 432 6.77 24.08 -6.24
CA LEU A 432 7.80 24.57 -5.37
C LEU A 432 8.97 23.59 -5.48
N ASN A 433 9.96 23.93 -6.30
CA ASN A 433 11.22 23.20 -6.30
C ASN A 433 11.76 23.21 -4.88
N LEU A 434 12.19 22.05 -4.38
CA LEU A 434 12.92 21.93 -3.14
C LEU A 434 14.00 23.01 -3.10
N GLN A 435 13.87 23.94 -2.13
CA GLN A 435 14.81 25.02 -2.02
C GLN A 435 15.92 24.65 -1.03
N GLY A 436 17.11 25.12 -1.29
CA GLY A 436 18.24 24.97 -0.39
C GLY A 436 19.53 24.62 -1.11
N ALA A 437 20.63 24.86 -0.44
CA ALA A 437 21.95 24.39 -0.86
C ALA A 437 22.14 22.91 -0.46
N PRO A 438 23.08 22.20 -1.11
CA PRO A 438 23.52 20.91 -0.61
C PRO A 438 23.94 20.99 0.85
N GLN A 439 23.54 20.01 1.67
CA GLN A 439 23.83 19.96 3.09
C GLN A 439 24.65 18.73 3.44
N SER A 440 25.59 18.88 4.37
CA SER A 440 26.38 17.76 4.89
C SER A 440 25.72 17.11 6.09
N VAL A 441 25.65 15.78 6.08
CA VAL A 441 25.30 14.97 7.25
C VAL A 441 26.45 14.05 7.64
N THR A 442 26.78 14.02 8.92
CA THR A 442 27.81 13.12 9.45
C THR A 442 27.18 11.91 10.11
N ILE A 443 27.49 10.72 9.58
CA ILE A 443 26.98 9.44 10.07
C ILE A 443 28.11 8.65 10.72
N ALA A 444 27.96 8.26 11.99
CA ALA A 444 28.89 7.39 12.68
C ALA A 444 28.58 5.93 12.36
N LEU A 445 29.49 5.24 11.66
CA LEU A 445 29.38 3.82 11.32
C LEU A 445 30.18 2.96 12.30
N ASP A 446 29.58 1.87 12.77
CA ASP A 446 30.19 0.92 13.73
C ASP A 446 30.98 -0.19 13.05
N GLY A 447 30.95 -0.28 11.72
CA GLY A 447 31.59 -1.31 10.92
C GLY A 447 31.73 -0.94 9.46
N LYS A 448 31.81 -1.96 8.60
CA LYS A 448 31.81 -1.81 7.15
C LYS A 448 30.36 -1.80 6.65
N TYR A 449 30.02 -0.81 5.84
CA TYR A 449 28.71 -0.66 5.20
C TYR A 449 28.85 -0.56 3.69
N GLN A 450 27.84 -1.00 2.96
CA GLN A 450 27.72 -0.81 1.54
C GLN A 450 26.57 0.15 1.24
N GLU A 451 26.80 1.11 0.36
CA GLU A 451 25.74 1.99 -0.16
C GLU A 451 24.97 1.23 -1.25
N VAL A 452 23.63 1.22 -1.13
CA VAL A 452 22.71 0.36 -1.87
C VAL A 452 22.70 0.70 -3.37
N PHE A 453 22.69 1.99 -3.72
CA PHE A 453 22.49 2.42 -5.10
C PHE A 453 23.79 2.49 -5.91
N THR A 454 24.90 2.79 -5.29
CA THR A 454 26.21 2.92 -5.94
C THR A 454 27.12 1.72 -5.73
N GLY A 455 26.83 0.88 -4.72
CA GLY A 455 27.69 -0.23 -4.32
C GLY A 455 28.96 0.19 -3.59
N LYS A 456 29.16 1.50 -3.35
CA LYS A 456 30.35 2.03 -2.66
C LYS A 456 30.40 1.54 -1.23
N THR A 457 31.59 1.21 -0.75
CA THR A 457 31.82 0.72 0.60
C THR A 457 32.40 1.80 1.49
N TYR A 458 31.89 1.87 2.74
CA TYR A 458 32.35 2.77 3.77
C TYR A 458 32.83 1.99 4.99
N GLY A 459 33.97 2.39 5.58
CA GLY A 459 34.54 1.78 6.75
C GLY A 459 33.95 2.32 8.07
N LYS A 460 34.36 1.70 9.20
CA LYS A 460 34.04 2.19 10.54
C LYS A 460 34.55 3.60 10.77
N GLY A 461 33.76 4.42 11.45
CA GLY A 461 34.07 5.80 11.82
C GLY A 461 33.04 6.81 11.33
N LYS A 462 33.34 8.07 11.46
CA LYS A 462 32.48 9.15 10.96
C LYS A 462 32.64 9.27 9.44
N GLN A 463 31.52 9.24 8.75
CA GLN A 463 31.44 9.45 7.29
C GLN A 463 30.59 10.71 7.06
N GLU A 464 31.04 11.55 6.15
CA GLU A 464 30.32 12.76 5.76
C GLU A 464 29.72 12.57 4.36
N PHE A 465 28.43 12.91 4.24
CA PHE A 465 27.67 12.85 3.00
C PHE A 465 27.13 14.24 2.68
N LEU A 466 27.49 14.76 1.52
CA LEU A 466 26.93 15.98 0.98
C LEU A 466 25.75 15.60 0.09
N LEU A 467 24.54 16.03 0.45
CA LEU A 467 23.31 15.73 -0.26
C LEU A 467 22.67 17.02 -0.77
N ALA A 468 22.43 17.10 -2.08
CA ALA A 468 21.58 18.13 -2.65
C ALA A 468 20.10 17.89 -2.27
N PRO A 469 19.20 18.90 -2.34
CA PRO A 469 17.77 18.69 -2.15
C PRO A 469 17.23 17.59 -3.09
N GLY A 470 16.49 16.63 -2.53
CA GLY A 470 16.02 15.43 -3.21
C GLY A 470 17.00 14.26 -3.22
N GLU A 471 18.28 14.46 -2.89
CA GLU A 471 19.26 13.38 -2.81
C GLU A 471 19.16 12.61 -1.48
N TYR A 472 19.60 11.36 -1.55
CA TYR A 472 19.59 10.42 -0.44
C TYR A 472 20.80 9.49 -0.47
N VAL A 473 21.05 8.83 0.65
CA VAL A 473 22.01 7.74 0.81
C VAL A 473 21.40 6.64 1.66
N VAL A 474 21.56 5.39 1.24
CA VAL A 474 21.10 4.21 1.98
C VAL A 474 22.26 3.24 2.17
N LEU A 475 22.61 2.99 3.42
CA LEU A 475 23.73 2.14 3.79
C LEU A 475 23.24 0.88 4.50
N THR A 476 23.81 -0.27 4.14
CA THR A 476 23.47 -1.58 4.73
C THR A 476 24.69 -2.30 5.30
N LYS A 477 24.46 -3.02 6.40
CA LYS A 477 25.42 -3.91 7.03
C LYS A 477 24.72 -5.19 7.45
#